data_cb9c5314d5c02fa7cb88795aa3d85427
#
_entry.id   cb9c5314d5c02fa7cb88795aa3d85427
#
_cell.length_a   1.000
_cell.length_b   1.000
_cell.length_c   1.000
_cell.angle_alpha   90.00
_cell.angle_beta   90.00
_cell.angle_gamma   90.00
#
_symmetry.space_group_name_H-M   'P 1'
#
loop_
_entity.id
_entity.type
_entity.pdbx_description
1 polymer ?
#
loop_
_entity_poly.entity_id
_entity_poly.type
_entity_poly.pdbx_seq_one_letter_code
_entity_poly.pdbx_strand_id
1 'polypeptide(L)'
;HVYTGLTNTIGILLETPRNSRRVLQNGTVVEIPEEDRYYHQIRGGVIALSTILEVAAEKREEIRNLTTASRMRAINAGHEGAGEVVLDYEVSNRGDEPVWMPDWNAELGYSLQTVPVWLRWIPTRTTKRPVGYLMPPAMAAVVPILMDHDIAVYRFTGSGSIDAEVYYATDVQTESYFQGHYLKAVEVERESETVEVQEGWFWIPTAQSMGNLITYLMEPETDDNLITWGWTDHILEETPESEEAVLQAMLGGRLMSELAAEQQQRMRDRAASILSARQRVPMMRVLSHQRISVMRVQPFNQYQRNSSFGRHRTHQPG
;
A
#
# COMPACT_ATOMS: atom_id res chain seq x y z
N HIS A 1 8.09 7.07 6.84
CA HIS A 1 9.25 7.31 5.96
C HIS A 1 9.12 6.54 4.63
N VAL A 2 8.49 5.37 4.60
CA VAL A 2 8.24 4.60 3.36
C VAL A 2 7.43 5.44 2.36
N TYR A 3 6.32 6.01 2.80
CA TYR A 3 5.46 6.88 1.99
C TYR A 3 6.24 8.01 1.28
N THR A 4 7.16 8.68 2.00
CA THR A 4 7.95 9.77 1.41
C THR A 4 8.86 9.27 0.28
N GLY A 5 9.41 8.06 0.38
CA GLY A 5 10.17 7.41 -0.70
C GLY A 5 9.31 7.16 -1.94
N LEU A 6 8.06 6.68 -1.76
CA LEU A 6 7.11 6.45 -2.86
C LEU A 6 6.69 7.76 -3.55
N THR A 7 6.74 8.90 -2.85
CA THR A 7 6.41 10.23 -3.39
C THR A 7 7.63 11.02 -3.89
N ASN A 8 8.77 10.35 -4.07
CA ASN A 8 10.04 10.94 -4.52
C ASN A 8 10.54 12.09 -3.62
N THR A 9 10.36 11.91 -2.32
CA THR A 9 10.76 12.87 -1.29
C THR A 9 11.75 12.19 -0.34
N ILE A 10 12.71 12.93 0.19
CA ILE A 10 13.63 12.42 1.21
C ILE A 10 12.87 12.31 2.54
N GLY A 11 12.69 11.09 3.01
CA GLY A 11 12.06 10.80 4.29
C GLY A 11 13.11 10.49 5.36
N ILE A 12 12.96 11.13 6.52
CA ILE A 12 13.81 10.88 7.68
C ILE A 12 12.91 10.52 8.84
N LEU A 13 13.07 9.30 9.37
CA LEU A 13 12.47 8.88 10.64
C LEU A 13 13.45 9.22 11.76
N LEU A 14 13.03 10.08 12.66
CA LEU A 14 13.80 10.45 13.84
C LEU A 14 13.12 9.88 15.10
N GLU A 15 13.78 8.93 15.71
CA GLU A 15 13.36 8.38 16.99
C GLU A 15 14.39 8.73 18.07
N THR A 16 13.99 9.51 19.06
CA THR A 16 14.84 9.91 20.17
C THR A 16 14.55 9.02 21.39
N PRO A 17 15.54 8.27 21.90
CA PRO A 17 15.32 7.32 22.98
C PRO A 17 14.98 8.04 24.28
N ARG A 18 14.01 7.49 25.02
CA ARG A 18 13.68 7.89 26.39
C ARG A 18 14.34 6.93 27.36
N ASN A 19 15.68 6.98 27.42
CA ASN A 19 16.45 6.08 28.27
C ASN A 19 16.14 6.34 29.73
N SER A 20 15.79 5.30 30.49
CA SER A 20 15.60 5.35 31.94
C SER A 20 16.90 5.17 32.73
N ARG A 21 17.96 4.73 32.05
CA ARG A 21 19.26 4.45 32.65
C ARG A 21 20.38 4.94 31.76
N ARG A 22 21.46 5.38 32.37
CA ARG A 22 22.75 5.59 31.67
C ARG A 22 23.83 4.84 32.40
N VAL A 23 24.82 4.37 31.70
CA VAL A 23 25.99 3.73 32.25
C VAL A 23 27.11 4.78 32.23
N LEU A 24 27.78 4.96 33.36
CA LEU A 24 28.90 5.85 33.49
C LEU A 24 30.19 5.16 32.99
N GLN A 25 31.26 5.94 32.76
CA GLN A 25 32.55 5.43 32.28
C GLN A 25 33.13 4.32 33.17
N ASN A 26 32.83 4.33 34.47
CA ASN A 26 33.27 3.30 35.43
C ASN A 26 32.37 2.05 35.45
N GLY A 27 31.43 1.92 34.52
CA GLY A 27 30.48 0.81 34.47
C GLY A 27 29.27 0.93 35.42
N THR A 28 29.19 1.99 36.24
CA THR A 28 28.06 2.18 37.14
C THR A 28 26.80 2.55 36.35
N VAL A 29 25.71 1.82 36.60
CA VAL A 29 24.39 2.12 36.05
C VAL A 29 23.67 3.11 36.96
N VAL A 30 23.28 4.26 36.44
CA VAL A 30 22.51 5.30 37.16
C VAL A 30 21.13 5.42 36.52
N GLU A 31 20.11 5.53 37.35
CA GLU A 31 18.78 5.89 36.88
C GLU A 31 18.73 7.38 36.54
N ILE A 32 18.05 7.70 35.43
CA ILE A 32 17.81 9.07 35.00
C ILE A 32 16.42 9.46 35.49
N PRO A 33 16.28 10.54 36.31
CA PRO A 33 14.98 11.06 36.73
C PRO A 33 14.05 11.31 35.51
N GLU A 34 12.74 11.21 35.69
CA GLU A 34 11.80 11.27 34.59
C GLU A 34 11.82 12.62 33.88
N GLU A 35 11.94 13.72 34.64
CA GLU A 35 12.10 15.09 34.13
C GLU A 35 13.34 15.23 33.25
N ASP A 36 14.45 14.62 33.63
CA ASP A 36 15.69 14.65 32.83
C ASP A 36 15.60 13.82 31.56
N ARG A 37 14.82 12.72 31.57
CA ARG A 37 14.59 11.90 30.36
C ARG A 37 13.89 12.71 29.28
N TYR A 38 12.85 13.45 29.63
CA TYR A 38 12.16 14.32 28.69
C TYR A 38 13.05 15.43 28.16
N TYR A 39 13.80 16.06 29.05
CA TYR A 39 14.74 17.11 28.67
C TYR A 39 15.76 16.60 27.64
N HIS A 40 16.38 15.45 27.91
CA HIS A 40 17.36 14.86 26.99
C HIS A 40 16.74 14.44 25.66
N GLN A 41 15.53 13.87 25.68
CA GLN A 41 14.80 13.48 24.50
C GLN A 41 14.47 14.71 23.62
N ILE A 42 13.91 15.74 24.21
CA ILE A 42 13.55 16.99 23.49
C ILE A 42 14.82 17.65 22.95
N ARG A 43 15.86 17.77 23.76
CA ARG A 43 17.13 18.37 23.33
C ARG A 43 17.76 17.60 22.18
N GLY A 44 17.76 16.27 22.23
CA GLY A 44 18.23 15.41 21.13
C GLY A 44 17.44 15.66 19.85
N GLY A 45 16.12 15.73 19.95
CA GLY A 45 15.25 16.06 18.81
C GLY A 45 15.53 17.44 18.23
N VAL A 46 15.69 18.46 19.07
CA VAL A 46 16.01 19.84 18.61
C VAL A 46 17.36 19.87 17.90
N ILE A 47 18.40 19.24 18.45
CA ILE A 47 19.73 19.18 17.81
C ILE A 47 19.62 18.48 16.44
N ALA A 48 18.97 17.32 16.38
CA ALA A 48 18.83 16.57 15.15
C ALA A 48 18.06 17.36 14.08
N LEU A 49 16.93 17.98 14.44
CA LEU A 49 16.14 18.81 13.52
C LEU A 49 16.93 20.03 13.04
N SER A 50 17.66 20.74 13.92
CA SER A 50 18.49 21.88 13.54
C SER A 50 19.57 21.43 12.54
N THR A 51 20.26 20.33 12.81
CA THR A 51 21.28 19.77 11.91
C THR A 51 20.69 19.37 10.55
N ILE A 52 19.51 18.72 10.53
CA ILE A 52 18.82 18.36 9.31
C ILE A 52 18.49 19.61 8.47
N LEU A 53 17.99 20.68 9.11
CA LEU A 53 17.66 21.93 8.43
C LEU A 53 18.90 22.64 7.91
N GLU A 54 20.01 22.68 8.65
CA GLU A 54 21.29 23.24 8.23
C GLU A 54 21.84 22.50 7.01
N VAL A 55 21.90 21.17 7.05
CA VAL A 55 22.35 20.33 5.93
C VAL A 55 21.42 20.49 4.72
N ALA A 56 20.11 20.54 4.94
CA ALA A 56 19.14 20.75 3.87
C ALA A 56 19.30 22.12 3.19
N ALA A 57 19.59 23.17 3.97
CA ALA A 57 19.85 24.50 3.45
C ALA A 57 21.16 24.56 2.65
N GLU A 58 22.22 23.93 3.15
CA GLU A 58 23.51 23.83 2.48
C GLU A 58 23.39 23.05 1.16
N LYS A 59 22.70 21.91 1.18
CA LYS A 59 22.56 21.00 0.03
C LYS A 59 21.28 21.20 -0.80
N ARG A 60 20.62 22.36 -0.65
CA ARG A 60 19.31 22.64 -1.28
C ARG A 60 19.25 22.34 -2.78
N GLU A 61 20.32 22.64 -3.52
CA GLU A 61 20.36 22.42 -4.97
C GLU A 61 20.53 20.94 -5.32
N GLU A 62 21.39 20.25 -4.57
CA GLU A 62 21.55 18.80 -4.71
C GLU A 62 20.22 18.07 -4.43
N ILE A 63 19.57 18.39 -3.32
CA ILE A 63 18.27 17.83 -2.95
C ILE A 63 17.21 18.09 -4.02
N ARG A 64 17.13 19.34 -4.51
CA ARG A 64 16.19 19.70 -5.58
C ARG A 64 16.44 18.90 -6.86
N ASN A 65 17.69 18.76 -7.26
CA ASN A 65 18.08 18.03 -8.46
C ASN A 65 17.76 16.53 -8.32
N LEU A 66 18.07 15.94 -7.17
CA LEU A 66 17.76 14.52 -6.88
C LEU A 66 16.26 14.24 -6.89
N THR A 67 15.46 15.05 -6.20
CA THR A 67 14.00 14.88 -6.14
C THR A 67 13.34 15.11 -7.50
N THR A 68 13.81 16.12 -8.27
CA THR A 68 13.33 16.38 -9.62
C THR A 68 13.67 15.21 -10.56
N ALA A 69 14.91 14.74 -10.53
CA ALA A 69 15.34 13.59 -11.33
C ALA A 69 14.55 12.31 -10.95
N SER A 70 14.24 12.12 -9.67
CA SER A 70 13.44 10.99 -9.22
C SER A 70 12.01 11.04 -9.77
N ARG A 71 11.36 12.21 -9.71
CA ARG A 71 10.03 12.43 -10.31
C ARG A 71 10.02 12.16 -11.80
N MET A 72 11.02 12.67 -12.52
CA MET A 72 11.15 12.42 -13.97
C MET A 72 11.36 10.95 -14.29
N ARG A 73 12.17 10.23 -13.49
CA ARG A 73 12.31 8.77 -13.64
C ARG A 73 10.99 8.05 -13.45
N ALA A 74 10.20 8.41 -12.43
CA ALA A 74 8.89 7.81 -12.18
C ALA A 74 7.92 8.05 -13.36
N ILE A 75 7.86 9.27 -13.90
CA ILE A 75 7.04 9.63 -15.05
C ILE A 75 7.47 8.82 -16.29
N ASN A 76 8.75 8.79 -16.61
CA ASN A 76 9.27 8.08 -17.77
C ASN A 76 9.03 6.56 -17.65
N ALA A 77 9.32 5.97 -16.48
CA ALA A 77 9.07 4.56 -16.22
C ALA A 77 7.59 4.19 -16.39
N GLY A 78 6.68 5.05 -15.91
CA GLY A 78 5.24 4.87 -16.12
C GLY A 78 4.83 5.02 -17.58
N HIS A 79 5.42 5.98 -18.31
CA HIS A 79 5.14 6.17 -19.73
C HIS A 79 5.59 4.96 -20.57
N GLU A 80 6.72 4.39 -20.26
CA GLU A 80 7.31 3.27 -21.00
C GLU A 80 6.78 1.90 -20.54
N GLY A 81 6.09 1.83 -19.38
CA GLY A 81 5.78 0.56 -18.70
C GLY A 81 7.08 -0.17 -18.34
N ALA A 82 8.13 0.58 -17.99
CA ALA A 82 9.47 0.07 -17.76
C ALA A 82 9.76 -0.11 -16.26
N GLY A 83 10.63 -1.07 -15.97
CA GLY A 83 11.02 -1.41 -14.61
C GLY A 83 10.03 -2.35 -13.93
N GLU A 84 10.31 -2.61 -12.67
CA GLU A 84 9.57 -3.55 -11.85
C GLU A 84 8.93 -2.84 -10.65
N VAL A 85 7.82 -3.39 -10.18
CA VAL A 85 7.19 -3.06 -8.91
C VAL A 85 7.62 -4.13 -7.92
N VAL A 86 8.15 -3.74 -6.78
CA VAL A 86 8.51 -4.66 -5.71
C VAL A 86 7.23 -5.05 -4.97
N LEU A 87 6.98 -6.34 -4.88
CA LEU A 87 5.84 -6.92 -4.16
C LEU A 87 6.25 -7.43 -2.79
N ASP A 88 7.50 -7.92 -2.69
CA ASP A 88 8.04 -8.46 -1.45
C ASP A 88 9.56 -8.27 -1.41
N TYR A 89 10.13 -8.21 -0.21
CA TYR A 89 11.54 -7.94 0.00
C TYR A 89 12.07 -8.54 1.31
N GLU A 90 13.37 -8.71 1.39
CA GLU A 90 14.07 -9.11 2.61
C GLU A 90 15.16 -8.09 3.00
N VAL A 91 15.49 -8.05 4.29
CA VAL A 91 16.60 -7.25 4.81
C VAL A 91 17.88 -8.06 4.77
N SER A 92 18.93 -7.49 4.17
CA SER A 92 20.24 -8.12 4.05
C SER A 92 21.35 -7.22 4.61
N ASN A 93 22.49 -7.82 4.85
CA ASN A 93 23.69 -7.09 5.26
C ASN A 93 24.21 -6.23 4.08
N ARG A 94 24.36 -4.92 4.33
CA ARG A 94 24.91 -3.97 3.38
C ARG A 94 26.45 -4.01 3.32
N GLY A 95 27.08 -4.53 4.35
CA GLY A 95 28.51 -4.58 4.59
C GLY A 95 28.85 -4.10 5.99
N ASP A 96 30.12 -4.16 6.32
CA ASP A 96 30.63 -3.67 7.58
C ASP A 96 30.95 -2.17 7.47
N GLU A 97 30.37 -1.36 8.36
CA GLU A 97 30.51 0.08 8.35
C GLU A 97 30.97 0.61 9.71
N PRO A 98 31.72 1.74 9.73
CA PRO A 98 32.09 2.39 10.97
C PRO A 98 30.89 3.11 11.59
N VAL A 99 30.48 2.67 12.78
CA VAL A 99 29.36 3.24 13.56
C VAL A 99 29.86 3.67 14.92
N TRP A 100 29.47 4.87 15.36
CA TRP A 100 29.74 5.31 16.72
C TRP A 100 28.86 4.52 17.70
N MET A 101 29.51 3.74 18.56
CA MET A 101 28.83 2.91 19.56
C MET A 101 29.29 3.26 20.97
N PRO A 102 28.45 3.04 21.98
CA PRO A 102 28.86 3.16 23.38
C PRO A 102 30.09 2.29 23.66
N ASP A 103 31.11 2.88 24.25
CA ASP A 103 32.34 2.19 24.63
C ASP A 103 32.81 2.74 25.97
N TRP A 104 32.69 1.92 27.01
CA TRP A 104 33.03 2.29 28.39
C TRP A 104 34.52 2.51 28.63
N ASN A 105 35.37 2.00 27.73
CA ASN A 105 36.81 2.16 27.81
C ASN A 105 37.31 3.40 27.04
N ALA A 106 36.44 4.01 26.21
CA ALA A 106 36.79 5.22 25.48
C ALA A 106 36.64 6.47 26.36
N GLU A 107 37.54 7.42 26.24
CA GLU A 107 37.54 8.68 27.00
C GLU A 107 36.22 9.46 26.86
N LEU A 108 35.63 9.44 25.69
CA LEU A 108 34.35 10.09 25.40
C LEU A 108 33.12 9.21 25.70
N GLY A 109 33.31 7.97 26.18
CA GLY A 109 32.23 6.99 26.37
C GLY A 109 31.68 6.37 25.07
N TYR A 110 32.28 6.67 23.92
CA TYR A 110 31.95 6.18 22.59
C TYR A 110 33.20 5.94 21.77
N SER A 111 33.20 4.90 20.95
CA SER A 111 34.23 4.64 19.96
C SER A 111 33.62 4.28 18.61
N LEU A 112 34.41 4.50 17.55
CA LEU A 112 34.05 4.11 16.21
C LEU A 112 34.34 2.62 16.05
N GLN A 113 33.27 1.80 15.92
CA GLN A 113 33.37 0.36 15.77
C GLN A 113 32.89 -0.06 14.38
N THR A 114 33.57 -0.99 13.76
CA THR A 114 33.15 -1.57 12.49
C THR A 114 32.19 -2.72 12.76
N VAL A 115 30.95 -2.58 12.32
CA VAL A 115 29.88 -3.53 12.59
C VAL A 115 29.08 -3.85 11.33
N PRO A 116 28.50 -5.05 11.21
CA PRO A 116 27.63 -5.38 10.08
C PRO A 116 26.35 -4.54 10.12
N VAL A 117 26.04 -3.89 9.00
CA VAL A 117 24.88 -3.01 8.86
C VAL A 117 23.79 -3.68 8.03
N TRP A 118 22.69 -4.04 8.66
CA TRP A 118 21.53 -4.71 8.04
C TRP A 118 20.51 -3.67 7.55
N LEU A 119 20.86 -2.98 6.46
CA LEU A 119 20.02 -1.93 5.84
C LEU A 119 19.93 -2.05 4.32
N ARG A 120 20.26 -3.21 3.76
CA ARG A 120 20.09 -3.50 2.35
C ARG A 120 18.79 -4.25 2.13
N TRP A 121 17.86 -3.62 1.43
CA TRP A 121 16.60 -4.22 1.05
C TRP A 121 16.75 -4.90 -0.31
N ILE A 122 16.49 -6.20 -0.36
CA ILE A 122 16.60 -7.02 -1.57
C ILE A 122 15.21 -7.45 -1.97
N PRO A 123 14.72 -7.08 -3.17
CA PRO A 123 13.45 -7.60 -3.68
C PRO A 123 13.50 -9.13 -3.79
N THR A 124 12.54 -9.81 -3.21
CA THR A 124 12.36 -11.26 -3.31
C THR A 124 11.28 -11.60 -4.31
N ARG A 125 10.32 -10.70 -4.54
CA ARG A 125 9.27 -10.86 -5.52
C ARG A 125 8.96 -9.52 -6.20
N THR A 126 8.89 -9.54 -7.52
CA THR A 126 8.62 -8.36 -8.34
C THR A 126 7.58 -8.63 -9.41
N THR A 127 7.00 -7.58 -9.96
CA THR A 127 6.14 -7.65 -11.14
C THR A 127 6.45 -6.52 -12.10
N LYS A 128 6.15 -6.71 -13.39
CA LYS A 128 6.37 -5.66 -14.40
C LYS A 128 5.50 -4.43 -14.10
N ARG A 129 6.07 -3.23 -14.23
CA ARG A 129 5.30 -1.98 -14.08
C ARG A 129 4.26 -1.85 -15.18
N PRO A 130 2.98 -1.59 -14.87
CA PRO A 130 1.98 -1.27 -15.88
C PRO A 130 2.09 0.19 -16.33
N VAL A 131 1.55 0.52 -17.49
CA VAL A 131 1.37 1.92 -17.94
C VAL A 131 0.22 2.62 -17.23
N GLY A 132 -0.64 1.87 -16.58
CA GLY A 132 -1.72 2.36 -15.73
C GLY A 132 -2.70 1.28 -15.31
N TYR A 133 -3.72 1.70 -14.59
CA TYR A 133 -4.76 0.83 -14.05
C TYR A 133 -6.15 1.24 -14.52
N LEU A 134 -6.99 0.25 -14.79
CA LEU A 134 -8.42 0.41 -14.97
C LEU A 134 -9.13 0.14 -13.65
N MET A 135 -10.18 0.90 -13.38
CA MET A 135 -10.98 0.76 -12.17
C MET A 135 -12.47 1.00 -12.50
N PRO A 136 -13.38 0.09 -12.13
CA PRO A 136 -14.80 0.23 -12.43
C PRO A 136 -15.46 1.30 -11.54
N PRO A 137 -16.65 1.80 -11.91
CA PRO A 137 -17.40 2.79 -11.12
C PRO A 137 -17.72 2.36 -9.70
N ALA A 138 -17.80 1.05 -9.42
CA ALA A 138 -17.97 0.51 -8.06
C ALA A 138 -16.89 1.00 -7.09
N MET A 139 -15.69 1.32 -7.60
CA MET A 139 -14.55 1.85 -6.82
C MET A 139 -14.51 3.39 -6.74
N ALA A 140 -15.60 4.09 -7.07
CA ALA A 140 -15.61 5.56 -7.07
C ALA A 140 -15.24 6.18 -5.71
N ALA A 141 -15.47 5.48 -4.60
CA ALA A 141 -15.08 5.93 -3.25
C ALA A 141 -13.56 6.08 -3.06
N VAL A 142 -12.75 5.36 -3.85
CA VAL A 142 -11.28 5.43 -3.81
C VAL A 142 -10.73 6.67 -4.53
N VAL A 143 -11.47 7.20 -5.50
CA VAL A 143 -10.99 8.34 -6.32
C VAL A 143 -10.59 9.56 -5.49
N PRO A 144 -11.37 10.02 -4.49
CA PRO A 144 -10.97 11.13 -3.62
C PRO A 144 -9.64 10.88 -2.91
N ILE A 145 -9.40 9.65 -2.46
CA ILE A 145 -8.18 9.27 -1.76
C ILE A 145 -6.97 9.38 -2.69
N LEU A 146 -7.08 8.82 -3.90
CA LEU A 146 -6.02 8.95 -4.89
C LEU A 146 -5.72 10.43 -5.19
N MET A 147 -6.75 11.26 -5.30
CA MET A 147 -6.60 12.71 -5.54
C MET A 147 -5.98 13.45 -4.35
N ASP A 148 -6.26 13.05 -3.12
CA ASP A 148 -5.66 13.62 -1.91
C ASP A 148 -4.14 13.29 -1.83
N HIS A 149 -3.70 12.26 -2.54
CA HIS A 149 -2.28 11.93 -2.78
C HIS A 149 -1.67 12.59 -4.02
N ASP A 150 -2.33 13.60 -4.61
CA ASP A 150 -1.90 14.28 -5.84
C ASP A 150 -1.79 13.33 -7.06
N ILE A 151 -2.62 12.28 -7.08
CA ILE A 151 -2.74 11.35 -8.21
C ILE A 151 -3.86 11.82 -9.15
N ALA A 152 -3.50 12.08 -10.41
CA ALA A 152 -4.48 12.40 -11.43
C ALA A 152 -5.25 11.13 -11.83
N VAL A 153 -6.57 11.21 -11.74
CA VAL A 153 -7.51 10.18 -12.15
C VAL A 153 -8.31 10.68 -13.34
N TYR A 154 -8.51 9.84 -14.34
CA TYR A 154 -9.30 10.15 -15.52
C TYR A 154 -10.54 9.28 -15.55
N ARG A 155 -11.63 9.81 -16.10
CA ARG A 155 -12.89 9.09 -16.28
C ARG A 155 -13.15 8.85 -17.77
N PHE A 156 -13.53 7.63 -18.14
CA PHE A 156 -13.98 7.33 -19.50
C PHE A 156 -15.34 7.96 -19.77
N THR A 157 -15.46 8.63 -20.92
CA THR A 157 -16.70 9.24 -21.43
C THR A 157 -17.30 8.47 -22.59
N GLY A 158 -16.79 7.29 -22.86
CA GLY A 158 -17.26 6.36 -23.88
C GLY A 158 -16.87 4.93 -23.51
N SER A 159 -17.26 3.98 -24.34
CA SER A 159 -16.97 2.56 -24.17
C SER A 159 -15.95 2.06 -25.18
N GLY A 160 -15.30 0.95 -24.87
CA GLY A 160 -14.36 0.26 -25.75
C GLY A 160 -13.69 -0.90 -25.06
N SER A 161 -12.85 -1.62 -25.78
CA SER A 161 -12.17 -2.82 -25.32
C SER A 161 -10.68 -2.52 -25.11
N ILE A 162 -10.13 -2.95 -23.97
CA ILE A 162 -8.72 -2.76 -23.60
C ILE A 162 -8.17 -4.12 -23.12
N ASP A 163 -7.03 -4.53 -23.68
CA ASP A 163 -6.34 -5.72 -23.17
C ASP A 163 -5.66 -5.38 -21.83
N ALA A 164 -5.97 -6.14 -20.80
CA ALA A 164 -5.49 -5.93 -19.45
C ALA A 164 -5.13 -7.24 -18.77
N GLU A 165 -4.26 -7.18 -17.79
CA GLU A 165 -4.11 -8.24 -16.80
C GLU A 165 -5.13 -8.03 -15.69
N VAL A 166 -5.95 -9.03 -15.48
CA VAL A 166 -6.99 -9.08 -14.46
C VAL A 166 -6.50 -9.97 -13.33
N TYR A 167 -6.73 -9.54 -12.11
CA TYR A 167 -6.47 -10.35 -10.93
C TYR A 167 -7.75 -11.07 -10.50
N TYR A 168 -7.57 -12.33 -10.13
CA TYR A 168 -8.59 -13.15 -9.49
C TYR A 168 -8.11 -13.53 -8.09
N ALA A 169 -8.80 -13.03 -7.08
CA ALA A 169 -8.55 -13.44 -5.69
C ALA A 169 -8.97 -14.90 -5.53
N THR A 170 -8.03 -15.72 -5.11
CA THR A 170 -8.23 -17.14 -4.79
C THR A 170 -8.41 -17.35 -3.29
N ASP A 171 -7.88 -16.44 -2.49
CA ASP A 171 -8.06 -16.39 -1.05
C ASP A 171 -8.13 -14.95 -0.57
N VAL A 172 -9.08 -14.64 0.31
CA VAL A 172 -9.28 -13.33 0.94
C VAL A 172 -9.47 -13.56 2.43
N GLN A 173 -8.55 -13.10 3.24
CA GLN A 173 -8.56 -13.29 4.69
C GLN A 173 -8.55 -11.97 5.45
N THR A 174 -9.25 -11.94 6.58
CA THR A 174 -9.11 -10.86 7.55
C THR A 174 -7.96 -11.18 8.48
N GLU A 175 -7.03 -10.25 8.57
CA GLU A 175 -5.87 -10.34 9.44
C GLU A 175 -6.07 -9.58 10.77
N SER A 176 -4.96 -9.16 11.39
CA SER A 176 -4.94 -8.47 12.66
C SER A 176 -5.58 -7.09 12.60
N TYR A 177 -6.14 -6.67 13.73
CA TYR A 177 -6.61 -5.30 13.93
C TYR A 177 -5.43 -4.35 14.09
N PHE A 178 -5.35 -3.32 13.25
CA PHE A 178 -4.30 -2.32 13.26
C PHE A 178 -4.85 -0.94 12.96
N GLN A 179 -4.50 0.06 13.77
CA GLN A 179 -4.87 1.48 13.60
C GLN A 179 -6.35 1.75 13.28
N GLY A 180 -7.26 1.00 13.88
CA GLY A 180 -8.70 1.19 13.70
C GLY A 180 -9.32 0.36 12.58
N HIS A 181 -8.55 -0.46 11.87
CA HIS A 181 -8.98 -1.30 10.76
C HIS A 181 -8.63 -2.78 11.01
N TYR A 182 -9.44 -3.67 10.48
CA TYR A 182 -9.07 -5.06 10.26
C TYR A 182 -8.39 -5.12 8.89
N LEU A 183 -7.11 -5.44 8.87
CA LEU A 183 -6.35 -5.56 7.64
C LEU A 183 -6.82 -6.78 6.84
N LYS A 184 -6.70 -6.70 5.52
CA LYS A 184 -7.01 -7.80 4.60
C LYS A 184 -5.75 -8.28 3.91
N ALA A 185 -5.62 -9.60 3.77
CA ALA A 185 -4.66 -10.23 2.89
C ALA A 185 -5.38 -10.91 1.74
N VAL A 186 -4.76 -10.96 0.59
CA VAL A 186 -5.32 -11.58 -0.61
C VAL A 186 -4.25 -12.39 -1.34
N GLU A 187 -4.62 -13.61 -1.77
CA GLU A 187 -3.87 -14.35 -2.76
C GLU A 187 -4.52 -14.16 -4.13
N VAL A 188 -3.74 -13.96 -5.17
CA VAL A 188 -4.27 -13.68 -6.51
C VAL A 188 -3.59 -14.48 -7.60
N GLU A 189 -4.38 -14.86 -8.60
CA GLU A 189 -3.94 -15.33 -9.91
C GLU A 189 -4.13 -14.21 -10.94
N ARG A 190 -3.30 -14.22 -12.00
CA ARG A 190 -3.33 -13.21 -13.07
C ARG A 190 -3.71 -13.83 -14.38
N GLU A 191 -4.63 -13.21 -15.09
CA GLU A 191 -5.05 -13.63 -16.43
C GLU A 191 -5.05 -12.43 -17.38
N SER A 192 -4.63 -12.66 -18.63
CA SER A 192 -4.73 -11.62 -19.69
C SER A 192 -6.09 -11.69 -20.34
N GLU A 193 -6.82 -10.60 -20.31
CA GLU A 193 -8.18 -10.49 -20.87
C GLU A 193 -8.37 -9.22 -21.69
N THR A 194 -9.30 -9.29 -22.63
CA THR A 194 -9.86 -8.08 -23.24
C THR A 194 -11.03 -7.59 -22.39
N VAL A 195 -10.82 -6.47 -21.71
CA VAL A 195 -11.80 -5.88 -20.78
C VAL A 195 -12.67 -4.88 -21.52
N GLU A 196 -13.99 -5.05 -21.43
CA GLU A 196 -14.97 -4.09 -21.93
C GLU A 196 -15.13 -2.93 -20.95
N VAL A 197 -14.49 -1.80 -21.28
CA VAL A 197 -14.56 -0.56 -20.50
C VAL A 197 -15.79 0.23 -20.94
N GLN A 198 -16.54 0.75 -19.99
CA GLN A 198 -17.75 1.53 -20.21
C GLN A 198 -17.58 2.98 -19.76
N GLU A 199 -18.49 3.84 -20.17
CA GLU A 199 -18.58 5.21 -19.62
C GLU A 199 -18.68 5.17 -18.08
N GLY A 200 -17.89 6.02 -17.43
CA GLY A 200 -17.84 6.10 -15.97
C GLY A 200 -16.72 5.30 -15.32
N TRP A 201 -16.05 4.40 -16.05
CA TRP A 201 -14.84 3.76 -15.57
C TRP A 201 -13.73 4.77 -15.36
N PHE A 202 -12.73 4.41 -14.58
CA PHE A 202 -11.58 5.26 -14.27
C PHE A 202 -10.29 4.70 -14.88
N TRP A 203 -9.44 5.62 -15.30
CA TRP A 203 -8.09 5.36 -15.78
C TRP A 203 -7.08 6.09 -14.89
N ILE A 204 -6.13 5.37 -14.34
CA ILE A 204 -5.08 5.88 -13.48
C ILE A 204 -3.74 5.59 -14.15
N PRO A 205 -3.19 6.53 -14.96
CA PRO A 205 -1.88 6.34 -15.60
C PRO A 205 -0.76 6.35 -14.57
N THR A 206 0.24 5.51 -14.74
CA THR A 206 1.45 5.50 -13.88
C THR A 206 2.49 6.54 -14.32
N ALA A 207 2.31 7.15 -15.49
CA ALA A 207 3.15 8.24 -16.02
C ALA A 207 2.92 9.56 -15.27
N GLN A 208 3.09 9.54 -13.96
CA GLN A 208 2.93 10.67 -13.05
C GLN A 208 4.09 10.70 -12.04
N SER A 209 4.30 11.86 -11.38
CA SER A 209 5.28 11.96 -10.30
C SER A 209 5.02 10.94 -9.19
N MET A 210 3.76 10.62 -8.94
CA MET A 210 3.31 9.62 -7.95
C MET A 210 3.25 8.18 -8.51
N GLY A 211 3.88 7.90 -9.66
CA GLY A 211 3.82 6.61 -10.33
C GLY A 211 4.22 5.42 -9.44
N ASN A 212 5.17 5.59 -8.53
CA ASN A 212 5.55 4.54 -7.57
C ASN A 212 4.47 4.32 -6.51
N LEU A 213 3.86 5.39 -6.01
CA LEU A 213 2.76 5.30 -5.06
C LEU A 213 1.52 4.66 -5.70
N ILE A 214 1.22 5.02 -6.95
CA ILE A 214 0.10 4.42 -7.70
C ILE A 214 0.28 2.90 -7.77
N THR A 215 1.46 2.43 -8.20
CA THR A 215 1.70 0.98 -8.28
C THR A 215 1.60 0.31 -6.92
N TYR A 216 2.11 0.93 -5.88
CA TYR A 216 2.07 0.38 -4.53
C TYR A 216 0.64 0.27 -3.98
N LEU A 217 -0.22 1.27 -4.22
CA LEU A 217 -1.62 1.25 -3.79
C LEU A 217 -2.50 0.30 -4.59
N MET A 218 -2.22 0.15 -5.90
CA MET A 218 -3.09 -0.57 -6.83
C MET A 218 -2.72 -2.04 -7.03
N GLU A 219 -1.50 -2.45 -6.68
CA GLU A 219 -1.11 -3.87 -6.74
C GLU A 219 -1.68 -4.61 -5.53
N PRO A 220 -2.42 -5.71 -5.73
CA PRO A 220 -3.08 -6.43 -4.65
C PRO A 220 -2.11 -7.18 -3.72
N GLU A 221 -0.87 -7.39 -4.16
CA GLU A 221 0.13 -8.19 -3.47
C GLU A 221 1.18 -7.36 -2.72
N THR A 222 1.08 -6.03 -2.70
CA THR A 222 1.92 -5.17 -1.85
C THR A 222 1.38 -5.16 -0.43
N ASP A 223 2.22 -4.86 0.54
CA ASP A 223 1.90 -4.95 1.97
C ASP A 223 1.00 -3.82 2.52
N ASP A 224 0.75 -2.75 1.72
CA ASP A 224 0.00 -1.56 2.19
C ASP A 224 -0.88 -0.98 1.06
N ASN A 225 -1.70 -1.83 0.44
CA ASN A 225 -2.51 -1.53 -0.73
C ASN A 225 -3.98 -1.22 -0.38
N LEU A 226 -4.79 -0.93 -1.39
CA LEU A 226 -6.22 -0.62 -1.21
C LEU A 226 -7.04 -1.79 -0.65
N ILE A 227 -6.65 -3.04 -0.94
CA ILE A 227 -7.34 -4.22 -0.40
C ILE A 227 -7.00 -4.36 1.08
N THR A 228 -5.72 -4.26 1.43
CA THR A 228 -5.23 -4.33 2.82
C THR A 228 -6.01 -3.39 3.74
N TRP A 229 -6.38 -2.20 3.27
CA TRP A 229 -7.12 -1.21 4.04
C TRP A 229 -8.65 -1.28 3.87
N GLY A 230 -9.18 -2.36 3.29
CA GLY A 230 -10.61 -2.62 3.21
C GLY A 230 -11.38 -1.78 2.18
N TRP A 231 -10.70 -1.07 1.26
CA TRP A 231 -11.38 -0.26 0.24
C TRP A 231 -12.14 -1.08 -0.78
N THR A 232 -11.94 -2.38 -0.80
CA THR A 232 -12.58 -3.35 -1.69
C THR A 232 -13.58 -4.27 -0.99
N ASP A 233 -13.82 -4.11 0.31
CA ASP A 233 -14.68 -5.00 1.14
C ASP A 233 -16.11 -5.10 0.62
N HIS A 234 -16.60 -4.12 -0.11
CA HIS A 234 -17.91 -4.16 -0.75
C HIS A 234 -17.96 -4.93 -2.08
N ILE A 235 -16.82 -5.47 -2.53
CA ILE A 235 -16.65 -6.22 -3.79
C ILE A 235 -16.02 -7.58 -3.53
N LEU A 236 -15.02 -7.64 -2.64
CA LEU A 236 -14.29 -8.86 -2.30
C LEU A 236 -14.79 -9.40 -0.97
N GLU A 237 -15.40 -10.59 -1.02
CA GLU A 237 -15.86 -11.30 0.16
C GLU A 237 -14.75 -12.19 0.74
N GLU A 238 -14.77 -12.41 2.05
CA GLU A 238 -13.83 -13.35 2.69
C GLU A 238 -14.01 -14.76 2.13
N THR A 239 -12.89 -15.44 1.90
CA THR A 239 -12.92 -16.84 1.53
C THR A 239 -13.28 -17.67 2.74
N PRO A 240 -14.32 -18.54 2.68
CA PRO A 240 -14.68 -19.39 3.79
C PRO A 240 -13.53 -20.33 4.19
N GLU A 241 -13.33 -20.52 5.49
CA GLU A 241 -12.24 -21.36 6.02
C GLU A 241 -12.35 -22.83 5.59
N SER A 242 -13.56 -23.34 5.36
CA SER A 242 -13.80 -24.74 4.99
C SER A 242 -15.17 -24.96 4.34
N GLU A 243 -15.28 -26.10 3.61
CA GLU A 243 -16.57 -26.56 3.08
C GLU A 243 -17.63 -26.69 4.17
N GLU A 244 -17.23 -27.10 5.37
CA GLU A 244 -18.11 -27.29 6.52
C GLU A 244 -18.65 -25.94 7.03
N ALA A 245 -17.83 -24.87 7.05
CA ALA A 245 -18.26 -23.52 7.37
C ALA A 245 -19.30 -23.00 6.36
N VAL A 246 -19.09 -23.24 5.07
CA VAL A 246 -20.05 -22.89 4.01
C VAL A 246 -21.36 -23.65 4.20
N LEU A 247 -21.29 -24.96 4.46
CA LEU A 247 -22.46 -25.79 4.68
C LEU A 247 -23.27 -25.34 5.92
N GLN A 248 -22.59 -25.01 7.01
CA GLN A 248 -23.25 -24.48 8.21
C GLN A 248 -23.97 -23.16 7.95
N ALA A 249 -23.31 -22.24 7.24
CA ALA A 249 -23.94 -20.98 6.85
C ALA A 249 -25.17 -21.19 5.96
N MET A 250 -25.10 -22.10 4.98
CA MET A 250 -26.21 -22.44 4.09
C MET A 250 -27.37 -23.13 4.83
N LEU A 251 -27.08 -23.92 5.86
CA LEU A 251 -28.09 -24.66 6.63
C LEU A 251 -28.87 -23.75 7.57
N GLY A 252 -28.33 -22.61 7.99
CA GLY A 252 -29.01 -21.67 8.87
C GLY A 252 -29.51 -22.30 10.20
N GLY A 253 -28.71 -23.23 10.75
CA GLY A 253 -29.01 -23.94 11.98
C GLY A 253 -29.81 -25.24 11.79
N ARG A 254 -30.12 -25.66 10.55
CA ARG A 254 -30.72 -27.00 10.27
C ARG A 254 -29.61 -28.06 10.26
N LEU A 255 -29.98 -29.29 10.51
CA LEU A 255 -29.03 -30.41 10.40
C LEU A 255 -29.00 -30.94 8.96
N MET A 256 -27.81 -31.24 8.46
CA MET A 256 -27.62 -31.86 7.13
C MET A 256 -28.42 -33.18 7.03
N SER A 257 -28.50 -33.93 8.12
CA SER A 257 -29.24 -35.20 8.19
C SER A 257 -30.76 -35.08 8.02
N GLU A 258 -31.31 -33.89 8.16
CA GLU A 258 -32.76 -33.60 7.95
C GLU A 258 -33.11 -33.46 6.47
N LEU A 259 -32.11 -33.36 5.60
CA LEU A 259 -32.29 -33.21 4.16
C LEU A 259 -32.27 -34.55 3.45
N ALA A 260 -33.03 -34.67 2.36
CA ALA A 260 -32.94 -35.81 1.48
C ALA A 260 -31.52 -35.95 0.87
N ALA A 261 -31.09 -37.16 0.57
CA ALA A 261 -29.75 -37.43 0.07
C ALA A 261 -29.36 -36.60 -1.18
N GLU A 262 -30.32 -36.40 -2.08
CA GLU A 262 -30.14 -35.57 -3.27
C GLU A 262 -29.93 -34.10 -2.92
N GLN A 263 -30.62 -33.58 -1.90
CA GLN A 263 -30.44 -32.22 -1.42
C GLN A 263 -29.11 -32.05 -0.69
N GLN A 264 -28.68 -33.03 0.09
CA GLN A 264 -27.37 -33.05 0.72
C GLN A 264 -26.22 -32.95 -0.34
N GLN A 265 -26.33 -33.75 -1.41
CA GLN A 265 -25.31 -33.71 -2.48
C GLN A 265 -25.31 -32.37 -3.19
N ARG A 266 -26.44 -31.80 -3.55
CA ARG A 266 -26.53 -30.46 -4.16
C ARG A 266 -25.96 -29.37 -3.25
N MET A 267 -26.12 -29.45 -1.95
CA MET A 267 -25.54 -28.50 -1.01
C MET A 267 -24.01 -28.63 -0.95
N ARG A 268 -23.50 -29.85 -0.92
CA ARG A 268 -22.03 -30.08 -0.98
C ARG A 268 -21.42 -29.56 -2.28
N ASP A 269 -22.03 -29.88 -3.42
CA ASP A 269 -21.56 -29.40 -4.73
C ASP A 269 -21.55 -27.87 -4.77
N ARG A 270 -22.57 -27.23 -4.19
CA ARG A 270 -22.64 -25.78 -4.10
C ARG A 270 -21.62 -25.19 -3.12
N ALA A 271 -21.39 -25.83 -1.97
CA ALA A 271 -20.38 -25.40 -1.01
C ALA A 271 -18.97 -25.49 -1.61
N ALA A 272 -18.66 -26.61 -2.29
CA ALA A 272 -17.40 -26.77 -3.02
C ALA A 272 -17.22 -25.71 -4.12
N SER A 273 -18.31 -25.37 -4.84
CA SER A 273 -18.30 -24.30 -5.84
C SER A 273 -18.02 -22.93 -5.21
N ILE A 274 -18.60 -22.63 -4.05
CA ILE A 274 -18.35 -21.36 -3.33
C ILE A 274 -16.91 -21.30 -2.84
N LEU A 275 -16.39 -22.40 -2.28
CA LEU A 275 -15.02 -22.47 -1.76
C LEU A 275 -13.99 -22.34 -2.86
N SER A 276 -14.28 -22.80 -4.07
CA SER A 276 -13.38 -22.71 -5.24
C SER A 276 -13.63 -21.46 -6.10
N ALA A 277 -14.57 -20.60 -5.72
CA ALA A 277 -14.91 -19.42 -6.50
C ALA A 277 -13.77 -18.38 -6.44
N ARG A 278 -13.31 -17.98 -7.61
CA ARG A 278 -12.34 -16.87 -7.74
C ARG A 278 -13.11 -15.57 -7.89
N GLN A 279 -12.70 -14.56 -7.13
CA GLN A 279 -13.31 -13.23 -7.16
C GLN A 279 -12.47 -12.28 -7.99
N ARG A 280 -13.07 -11.55 -8.90
CA ARG A 280 -12.36 -10.57 -9.72
C ARG A 280 -11.99 -9.36 -8.90
N VAL A 281 -10.69 -9.07 -8.82
CA VAL A 281 -10.19 -7.85 -8.18
C VAL A 281 -10.55 -6.64 -9.03
N PRO A 282 -11.05 -5.54 -8.45
CA PRO A 282 -11.55 -4.42 -9.22
C PRO A 282 -10.48 -3.54 -9.88
N MET A 283 -9.19 -3.71 -9.52
CA MET A 283 -8.08 -3.03 -10.17
C MET A 283 -7.46 -3.93 -11.22
N MET A 284 -7.26 -3.41 -12.45
CA MET A 284 -6.72 -4.17 -13.57
C MET A 284 -5.56 -3.42 -14.19
N ARG A 285 -4.50 -4.16 -14.56
CA ARG A 285 -3.26 -3.61 -15.10
C ARG A 285 -3.30 -3.50 -16.61
N VAL A 286 -2.86 -2.38 -17.14
CA VAL A 286 -2.62 -2.21 -18.58
C VAL A 286 -1.12 -2.14 -18.80
N LEU A 287 -0.56 -3.11 -19.54
CA LEU A 287 0.89 -3.29 -19.70
C LEU A 287 1.48 -2.54 -20.90
N SER A 288 0.66 -2.04 -21.80
CA SER A 288 1.12 -1.32 -22.98
C SER A 288 0.15 -0.21 -23.39
N HIS A 289 0.68 0.81 -24.06
CA HIS A 289 -0.11 1.89 -24.62
C HIS A 289 -0.94 1.37 -25.80
N GLN A 290 -2.09 0.80 -25.49
CA GLN A 290 -3.08 0.40 -26.46
C GLN A 290 -4.06 1.56 -26.73
N ARG A 291 -5.16 1.29 -27.35
CA ARG A 291 -6.21 2.21 -27.80
C ARG A 291 -6.76 3.21 -26.77
N ILE A 292 -6.16 3.35 -25.58
CA ILE A 292 -6.59 4.33 -24.56
C ILE A 292 -6.58 5.75 -25.11
N SER A 293 -5.61 6.07 -25.99
CA SER A 293 -5.53 7.37 -26.66
C SER A 293 -6.68 7.65 -27.64
N VAL A 294 -7.39 6.61 -28.08
CA VAL A 294 -8.55 6.71 -28.96
C VAL A 294 -9.86 6.81 -28.16
N MET A 295 -9.85 6.34 -26.92
CA MET A 295 -10.99 6.44 -26.03
C MET A 295 -11.03 7.83 -25.39
N ARG A 296 -12.20 8.45 -25.40
CA ARG A 296 -12.39 9.77 -24.78
C ARG A 296 -12.28 9.63 -23.25
N VAL A 297 -11.19 10.15 -22.67
CA VAL A 297 -11.01 10.28 -21.23
C VAL A 297 -10.99 11.75 -20.83
N GLN A 298 -11.56 12.08 -19.70
CA GLN A 298 -11.54 13.42 -19.14
C GLN A 298 -10.93 13.40 -17.75
N PRO A 299 -10.15 14.43 -17.37
CA PRO A 299 -9.69 14.57 -15.99
C PRO A 299 -10.89 14.57 -15.04
N PHE A 300 -10.80 13.81 -13.97
CA PHE A 300 -11.80 13.84 -12.91
C PHE A 300 -11.54 15.04 -12.03
N ASN A 301 -12.42 16.05 -12.06
CA ASN A 301 -12.29 17.26 -11.24
C ASN A 301 -13.13 17.14 -9.97
N GLN A 302 -12.58 17.59 -8.83
CA GLN A 302 -13.29 17.62 -7.54
C GLN A 302 -14.63 18.40 -7.59
N TYR A 303 -14.78 19.35 -8.50
CA TYR A 303 -16.03 20.10 -8.70
C TYR A 303 -17.20 19.27 -9.24
N GLN A 304 -16.95 18.08 -9.77
CA GLN A 304 -18.01 17.14 -10.18
C GLN A 304 -18.57 16.32 -9.00
N ARG A 305 -18.02 16.47 -7.78
CA ARG A 305 -18.53 15.82 -6.56
C ARG A 305 -20.00 16.13 -6.26
N ASN A 306 -20.51 17.30 -6.66
CA ASN A 306 -21.85 17.74 -6.26
C ASN A 306 -23.00 17.34 -7.20
N SER A 307 -22.72 16.76 -8.36
CA SER A 307 -23.77 16.44 -9.33
C SER A 307 -24.14 14.97 -9.45
N SER A 308 -23.30 14.04 -8.97
CA SER A 308 -23.52 12.60 -9.13
C SER A 308 -23.86 11.84 -7.84
N PHE A 309 -23.69 12.43 -6.66
CA PHE A 309 -24.19 11.87 -5.41
C PHE A 309 -25.56 12.48 -5.10
N GLY A 310 -26.61 11.87 -5.62
CA GLY A 310 -28.00 12.20 -5.36
C GLY A 310 -28.28 12.23 -3.87
N ARG A 311 -28.84 13.36 -3.45
CA ARG A 311 -29.38 13.69 -2.12
C ARG A 311 -30.07 12.50 -1.44
N HIS A 312 -29.39 11.80 -0.57
CA HIS A 312 -30.07 11.15 0.54
C HIS A 312 -30.23 12.17 1.67
N ARG A 313 -31.38 12.83 1.67
CA ARG A 313 -31.87 13.57 2.84
C ARG A 313 -32.09 12.55 3.96
N THR A 314 -31.23 12.60 4.97
CA THR A 314 -31.56 12.03 6.27
C THR A 314 -32.70 12.84 6.88
N HIS A 315 -33.90 12.22 6.93
CA HIS A 315 -34.94 12.66 7.84
C HIS A 315 -34.45 12.33 9.27
N GLN A 316 -34.17 13.36 10.04
CA GLN A 316 -34.21 13.26 11.50
C GLN A 316 -35.69 13.35 11.94
N PRO A 317 -36.18 12.42 12.76
CA PRO A 317 -37.42 12.66 13.50
C PRO A 317 -37.16 13.57 14.69
N GLY A 318 -38.08 14.51 14.92
CA GLY A 318 -38.13 15.41 16.05
C GLY A 318 -38.45 14.74 17.40
#